data_72a92edb8257873a9e3ed0b892ceab51
#
_entry.id   72a92edb8257873a9e3ed0b892ceab51
#
_cell.length_a   1.000
_cell.length_b   1.000
_cell.length_c   1.000
_cell.angle_alpha   90.00
_cell.angle_beta   90.00
_cell.angle_gamma   90.00
#
_symmetry.space_group_name_H-M   'P 1'
#
loop_
_entity.id
_entity.type
_entity.pdbx_description
1 polymer ?
#
loop_
_entity_poly.entity_id
_entity_poly.type
_entity_poly.pdbx_seq_one_letter_code
_entity_poly.pdbx_strand_id
1 'polypeptide(L)'
;EVEMITNIFEFGDKKANDIMTHRNNIMALDSTTPFKDALGYMLKESNSRYPVFEENLDHVIGVLYLKDAMRIHTLNESLNQPIGIVKGLLREAVFVPETKNIDALFRSMQSQKNQMVIVMDEYGQTSGLVTMEDILEEIVGNIMDEYDPEENHIQKKSENEYVIEGMMRLEDLEKRFDISFGETEFETINGYLISKLDRIPDEDENSEVEIEGYLFKIIKVEKNVIQSVLVTKTQKVKKYNIAAENTEQ
;
A
#
# COMPACT_ATOMS: atom_id res chain seq x y z
N GLU A 1 19.99 -9.05 -7.99
CA GLU A 1 20.08 -9.32 -9.46
C GLU A 1 19.15 -10.46 -9.89
N VAL A 2 19.06 -11.57 -9.15
CA VAL A 2 18.17 -12.70 -9.46
C VAL A 2 16.69 -12.28 -9.33
N GLU A 3 16.35 -11.51 -8.32
CA GLU A 3 15.02 -11.01 -8.07
C GLU A 3 14.50 -10.12 -9.22
N MET A 4 15.30 -9.18 -9.69
CA MET A 4 14.95 -8.32 -10.83
C MET A 4 14.68 -9.12 -12.11
N ILE A 5 15.41 -10.21 -12.36
CA ILE A 5 15.18 -11.08 -13.51
C ILE A 5 13.84 -11.79 -13.39
N THR A 6 13.49 -12.28 -12.20
CA THR A 6 12.20 -12.92 -11.94
C THR A 6 11.06 -11.89 -12.12
N ASN A 7 11.20 -10.70 -11.54
CA ASN A 7 10.22 -9.61 -11.66
C ASN A 7 9.96 -9.23 -13.13
N ILE A 8 10.98 -9.20 -13.99
CA ILE A 8 10.82 -8.91 -15.44
C ILE A 8 9.95 -9.97 -16.13
N PHE A 9 10.08 -11.25 -15.76
CA PHE A 9 9.23 -12.30 -16.34
C PHE A 9 7.77 -12.15 -15.89
N GLU A 10 7.54 -11.87 -14.61
CA GLU A 10 6.21 -11.69 -14.04
C GLU A 10 5.53 -10.40 -14.52
N PHE A 11 6.32 -9.35 -14.76
CA PHE A 11 5.85 -8.05 -15.25
C PHE A 11 4.98 -8.16 -16.52
N GLY A 12 5.35 -9.08 -17.42
CA GLY A 12 4.63 -9.29 -18.68
C GLY A 12 3.18 -9.76 -18.51
N ASP A 13 2.86 -10.41 -17.41
CA ASP A 13 1.54 -11.02 -17.16
C ASP A 13 0.64 -10.15 -16.29
N LYS A 14 1.19 -9.15 -15.60
CA LYS A 14 0.43 -8.25 -14.69
C LYS A 14 -0.44 -7.25 -15.45
N LYS A 15 -1.54 -6.88 -14.82
CA LYS A 15 -2.52 -5.89 -15.29
C LYS A 15 -2.53 -4.67 -14.37
N ALA A 16 -3.20 -3.60 -14.80
CA ALA A 16 -3.31 -2.37 -14.04
C ALA A 16 -3.96 -2.59 -12.65
N ASN A 17 -4.95 -3.48 -12.53
CA ASN A 17 -5.59 -3.81 -11.26
C ASN A 17 -4.66 -4.53 -10.27
N ASP A 18 -3.59 -5.20 -10.75
CA ASP A 18 -2.67 -5.93 -9.89
C ASP A 18 -1.69 -5.01 -9.14
N ILE A 19 -1.48 -3.79 -9.67
CA ILE A 19 -0.48 -2.83 -9.15
C ILE A 19 -1.07 -1.49 -8.73
N MET A 20 -2.38 -1.25 -8.98
CA MET A 20 -2.99 0.06 -8.74
C MET A 20 -3.11 0.40 -7.25
N THR A 21 -3.00 1.67 -6.92
CA THR A 21 -3.56 2.19 -5.68
C THR A 21 -5.07 2.09 -5.76
N HIS A 22 -5.69 1.27 -4.91
CA HIS A 22 -7.13 1.06 -4.91
C HIS A 22 -7.91 2.33 -4.55
N ARG A 23 -9.14 2.45 -5.09
CA ARG A 23 -10.05 3.59 -4.90
C ARG A 23 -10.09 4.14 -3.48
N ASN A 24 -10.19 3.26 -2.48
CA ASN A 24 -10.31 3.65 -1.07
C ASN A 24 -9.06 4.32 -0.50
N ASN A 25 -7.92 4.16 -1.16
CA ASN A 25 -6.62 4.69 -0.75
C ASN A 25 -6.19 5.89 -1.61
N ILE A 26 -7.01 6.29 -2.58
CA ILE A 26 -6.70 7.45 -3.43
C ILE A 26 -6.82 8.74 -2.61
N MET A 27 -5.73 9.48 -2.55
CA MET A 27 -5.73 10.86 -2.08
C MET A 27 -6.11 11.77 -3.24
N ALA A 28 -7.32 12.31 -3.22
CA ALA A 28 -7.86 13.16 -4.27
C ALA A 28 -8.41 14.48 -3.69
N LEU A 29 -8.61 15.48 -4.55
CA LEU A 29 -9.10 16.78 -4.18
C LEU A 29 -10.45 17.07 -4.85
N ASP A 30 -11.38 17.63 -4.11
CA ASP A 30 -12.65 18.14 -4.65
C ASP A 30 -12.39 19.41 -5.46
N SER A 31 -12.98 19.50 -6.64
CA SER A 31 -12.84 20.64 -7.58
C SER A 31 -13.28 21.97 -7.00
N THR A 32 -14.17 21.95 -5.98
CA THR A 32 -14.68 23.14 -5.30
C THR A 32 -13.71 23.65 -4.22
N THR A 33 -12.67 22.90 -3.88
CA THR A 33 -11.67 23.29 -2.88
C THR A 33 -10.97 24.58 -3.29
N PRO A 34 -10.87 25.61 -2.42
CA PRO A 34 -10.09 26.80 -2.70
C PRO A 34 -8.63 26.46 -2.98
N PHE A 35 -8.03 27.09 -3.97
CA PHE A 35 -6.65 26.79 -4.39
C PHE A 35 -5.64 26.88 -3.25
N LYS A 36 -5.76 27.90 -2.37
CA LYS A 36 -4.90 28.06 -1.21
C LYS A 36 -4.95 26.84 -0.27
N ASP A 37 -6.15 26.29 -0.05
CA ASP A 37 -6.35 25.18 0.87
C ASP A 37 -5.84 23.88 0.23
N ALA A 38 -6.08 23.68 -1.07
CA ALA A 38 -5.54 22.56 -1.84
C ALA A 38 -4.02 22.56 -1.82
N LEU A 39 -3.36 23.70 -2.06
CA LEU A 39 -1.91 23.82 -2.00
C LEU A 39 -1.40 23.56 -0.58
N GLY A 40 -2.07 24.10 0.45
CA GLY A 40 -1.72 23.84 1.85
C GLY A 40 -1.82 22.36 2.23
N TYR A 41 -2.80 21.63 1.69
CA TYR A 41 -2.93 20.18 1.84
C TYR A 41 -1.77 19.46 1.16
N MET A 42 -1.52 19.74 -0.14
CA MET A 42 -0.47 19.10 -0.92
C MET A 42 0.94 19.28 -0.32
N LEU A 43 1.19 20.40 0.35
CA LEU A 43 2.48 20.67 0.99
C LEU A 43 2.68 19.91 2.31
N LYS A 44 1.62 19.41 2.91
CA LYS A 44 1.67 18.59 4.13
C LYS A 44 1.84 17.11 3.82
N GLU A 45 1.35 16.69 2.67
CA GLU A 45 1.39 15.31 2.21
C GLU A 45 2.62 15.05 1.34
N SER A 46 3.01 13.79 1.19
CA SER A 46 4.20 13.39 0.43
C SER A 46 3.99 13.29 -1.08
N ASN A 47 2.72 13.27 -1.54
CA ASN A 47 2.42 13.06 -2.94
C ASN A 47 2.65 14.32 -3.79
N SER A 48 3.14 14.13 -5.01
CA SER A 48 3.38 15.22 -5.97
C SER A 48 2.21 15.47 -6.93
N ARG A 49 1.23 14.55 -6.99
CA ARG A 49 0.12 14.57 -7.96
C ARG A 49 -1.16 14.10 -7.29
N TYR A 50 -2.26 14.78 -7.56
CA TYR A 50 -3.57 14.50 -6.98
C TYR A 50 -4.65 14.51 -8.07
N PRO A 51 -5.45 13.44 -8.21
CA PRO A 51 -6.67 13.51 -8.98
C PRO A 51 -7.61 14.59 -8.43
N VAL A 52 -8.27 15.33 -9.32
CA VAL A 52 -9.30 16.30 -8.96
C VAL A 52 -10.63 15.82 -9.52
N PHE A 53 -11.64 15.73 -8.67
CA PHE A 53 -12.94 15.20 -9.02
C PHE A 53 -14.08 16.23 -8.82
N GLU A 54 -15.17 16.02 -9.50
CA GLU A 54 -16.46 16.67 -9.26
C GLU A 54 -17.44 15.65 -8.69
N GLU A 55 -18.20 16.03 -7.65
CA GLU A 55 -19.20 15.21 -6.97
C GLU A 55 -18.64 13.95 -6.29
N ASN A 56 -17.94 13.10 -7.04
CA ASN A 56 -17.34 11.86 -6.53
C ASN A 56 -16.15 11.41 -7.40
N LEU A 57 -15.43 10.40 -6.93
CA LEU A 57 -14.21 9.86 -7.58
C LEU A 57 -14.48 9.22 -8.97
N ASP A 58 -15.74 8.94 -9.34
CA ASP A 58 -16.03 8.42 -10.67
C ASP A 58 -16.01 9.53 -11.74
N HIS A 59 -16.03 10.80 -11.31
CA HIS A 59 -15.95 11.96 -12.17
C HIS A 59 -14.65 12.74 -11.93
N VAL A 60 -13.51 12.15 -12.29
CA VAL A 60 -12.22 12.83 -12.27
C VAL A 60 -12.11 13.77 -13.45
N ILE A 61 -11.94 15.09 -13.19
CA ILE A 61 -11.86 16.15 -14.20
C ILE A 61 -10.43 16.51 -14.60
N GLY A 62 -9.43 16.06 -13.84
CA GLY A 62 -8.03 16.36 -14.14
C GLY A 62 -7.10 15.90 -13.03
N VAL A 63 -5.82 16.18 -13.21
CA VAL A 63 -4.76 15.91 -12.21
C VAL A 63 -4.06 17.21 -11.87
N LEU A 64 -3.98 17.51 -10.58
CA LEU A 64 -3.24 18.64 -10.03
C LEU A 64 -1.82 18.22 -9.67
N TYR A 65 -0.84 18.90 -10.26
CA TYR A 65 0.58 18.69 -9.98
C TYR A 65 1.09 19.76 -9.00
N LEU A 66 1.76 19.36 -7.94
CA LEU A 66 2.33 20.28 -6.94
C LEU A 66 3.23 21.35 -7.59
N LYS A 67 4.05 20.96 -8.56
CA LYS A 67 4.94 21.90 -9.27
C LYS A 67 4.15 22.96 -10.04
N ASP A 68 3.02 22.60 -10.67
CA ASP A 68 2.18 23.56 -11.39
C ASP A 68 1.41 24.44 -10.43
N ALA A 69 0.93 23.89 -9.31
CA ALA A 69 0.29 24.65 -8.23
C ALA A 69 1.25 25.69 -7.63
N MET A 70 2.48 25.32 -7.33
CA MET A 70 3.49 26.25 -6.82
C MET A 70 3.80 27.36 -7.83
N ARG A 71 3.91 27.03 -9.12
CA ARG A 71 4.16 28.02 -10.19
C ARG A 71 3.02 29.05 -10.28
N ILE A 72 1.76 28.59 -10.25
CA ILE A 72 0.60 29.48 -10.32
C ILE A 72 0.45 30.29 -9.04
N HIS A 73 0.76 29.73 -7.88
CA HIS A 73 0.74 30.43 -6.60
C HIS A 73 1.67 31.67 -6.62
N THR A 74 2.83 31.58 -7.24
CA THR A 74 3.76 32.74 -7.35
C THR A 74 3.21 33.89 -8.19
N LEU A 75 2.22 33.61 -9.05
CA LEU A 75 1.59 34.62 -9.90
C LEU A 75 0.40 35.35 -9.24
N ASN A 76 0.03 34.98 -8.02
CA ASN A 76 -0.92 35.65 -7.10
C ASN A 76 -2.37 35.89 -7.57
N GLU A 77 -2.83 35.28 -8.65
CA GLU A 77 -4.12 35.70 -9.26
C GLU A 77 -5.35 34.86 -8.86
N SER A 78 -5.18 33.74 -8.13
CA SER A 78 -6.30 32.76 -8.01
C SER A 78 -6.45 32.05 -6.66
N LEU A 79 -5.83 32.56 -5.59
CA LEU A 79 -5.71 31.84 -4.31
C LEU A 79 -7.02 31.41 -3.65
N ASN A 80 -8.10 32.18 -3.84
CA ASN A 80 -9.41 31.90 -3.24
C ASN A 80 -10.39 31.25 -4.23
N GLN A 81 -9.97 31.01 -5.47
CA GLN A 81 -10.83 30.35 -6.45
C GLN A 81 -10.82 28.84 -6.27
N PRO A 82 -11.94 28.15 -6.56
CA PRO A 82 -11.98 26.68 -6.62
C PRO A 82 -10.97 26.15 -7.63
N ILE A 83 -10.26 25.06 -7.29
CA ILE A 83 -9.20 24.50 -8.16
C ILE A 83 -9.73 24.05 -9.52
N GLY A 84 -11.00 23.63 -9.60
CA GLY A 84 -11.63 23.17 -10.84
C GLY A 84 -11.76 24.25 -11.91
N ILE A 85 -11.79 25.54 -11.54
CA ILE A 85 -11.97 26.66 -12.47
C ILE A 85 -10.71 27.48 -12.72
N VAL A 86 -9.62 27.22 -11.98
CA VAL A 86 -8.35 27.93 -12.18
C VAL A 86 -7.73 27.51 -13.50
N LYS A 87 -7.68 28.43 -14.45
CA LYS A 87 -7.19 28.17 -15.80
C LYS A 87 -5.74 27.69 -15.82
N GLY A 88 -5.50 26.56 -16.45
CA GLY A 88 -4.16 25.98 -16.62
C GLY A 88 -3.57 25.33 -15.37
N LEU A 89 -4.37 25.16 -14.30
CA LEU A 89 -3.95 24.48 -13.08
C LEU A 89 -4.00 22.96 -13.22
N LEU A 90 -5.08 22.43 -13.81
CA LEU A 90 -5.28 20.99 -13.99
C LEU A 90 -4.71 20.53 -15.32
N ARG A 91 -4.04 19.39 -15.30
CA ARG A 91 -3.72 18.63 -16.51
C ARG A 91 -4.81 17.63 -16.80
N GLU A 92 -4.96 17.25 -18.08
CA GLU A 92 -5.91 16.25 -18.51
C GLU A 92 -5.66 14.90 -17.80
N ALA A 93 -6.72 14.30 -17.29
CA ALA A 93 -6.66 12.95 -16.72
C ALA A 93 -6.72 11.91 -17.85
N VAL A 94 -5.88 10.88 -17.75
CA VAL A 94 -5.87 9.75 -18.68
C VAL A 94 -6.50 8.54 -18.00
N PHE A 95 -7.45 7.91 -18.68
CA PHE A 95 -8.20 6.77 -18.17
C PHE A 95 -7.80 5.50 -18.89
N VAL A 96 -7.67 4.40 -18.15
CA VAL A 96 -7.34 3.09 -18.68
C VAL A 96 -8.22 2.01 -18.03
N PRO A 97 -8.56 0.91 -18.74
CA PRO A 97 -9.29 -0.19 -18.13
C PRO A 97 -8.38 -0.94 -17.14
N GLU A 98 -8.97 -1.48 -16.09
CA GLU A 98 -8.26 -2.26 -15.05
C GLU A 98 -7.58 -3.52 -15.60
N THR A 99 -8.08 -4.06 -16.71
CA THR A 99 -7.54 -5.24 -17.40
C THR A 99 -6.34 -4.93 -18.30
N LYS A 100 -5.91 -3.65 -18.38
CA LYS A 100 -4.79 -3.27 -19.26
C LYS A 100 -3.49 -3.86 -18.75
N ASN A 101 -2.76 -4.56 -19.63
CA ASN A 101 -1.42 -5.10 -19.33
C ASN A 101 -0.44 -3.96 -19.02
N ILE A 102 0.37 -4.14 -17.96
CA ILE A 102 1.26 -3.07 -17.45
C ILE A 102 2.42 -2.76 -18.39
N ASP A 103 2.93 -3.68 -19.21
CA ASP A 103 3.94 -3.39 -20.23
C ASP A 103 3.39 -2.44 -21.29
N ALA A 104 2.18 -2.70 -21.79
CA ALA A 104 1.50 -1.82 -22.73
C ALA A 104 1.16 -0.46 -22.09
N LEU A 105 0.78 -0.46 -20.81
CA LEU A 105 0.52 0.74 -20.03
C LEU A 105 1.79 1.58 -19.88
N PHE A 106 2.90 0.96 -19.47
CA PHE A 106 4.21 1.60 -19.33
C PHE A 106 4.64 2.33 -20.61
N ARG A 107 4.60 1.62 -21.75
CA ARG A 107 4.95 2.20 -23.06
C ARG A 107 4.06 3.38 -23.44
N SER A 108 2.76 3.27 -23.17
CA SER A 108 1.80 4.34 -23.41
C SER A 108 2.08 5.57 -22.55
N MET A 109 2.29 5.37 -21.23
CA MET A 109 2.58 6.46 -20.30
C MET A 109 3.91 7.13 -20.63
N GLN A 110 4.96 6.35 -20.98
CA GLN A 110 6.27 6.87 -21.38
C GLN A 110 6.15 7.73 -22.66
N SER A 111 5.48 7.22 -23.70
CA SER A 111 5.35 7.94 -24.99
C SER A 111 4.57 9.23 -24.88
N GLN A 112 3.53 9.24 -24.04
CA GLN A 112 2.67 10.41 -23.78
C GLN A 112 3.19 11.32 -22.66
N LYS A 113 4.27 10.91 -21.98
CA LYS A 113 4.85 11.61 -20.81
C LYS A 113 3.86 11.77 -19.65
N ASN A 114 2.95 10.81 -19.51
CA ASN A 114 2.01 10.74 -18.39
C ASN A 114 2.66 10.05 -17.21
N GLN A 115 2.49 10.61 -16.02
CA GLN A 115 3.05 10.09 -14.79
C GLN A 115 1.99 9.41 -13.92
N MET A 116 0.71 9.60 -14.23
CA MET A 116 -0.42 9.03 -13.50
C MET A 116 -1.58 8.78 -14.47
N VAL A 117 -2.24 7.64 -14.31
CA VAL A 117 -3.47 7.29 -15.01
C VAL A 117 -4.55 6.86 -14.03
N ILE A 118 -5.80 7.10 -14.36
CA ILE A 118 -6.97 6.65 -13.59
C ILE A 118 -7.42 5.31 -14.17
N VAL A 119 -7.62 4.33 -13.29
CA VAL A 119 -8.04 2.98 -13.66
C VAL A 119 -9.55 2.85 -13.49
N MET A 120 -10.22 2.36 -14.55
CA MET A 120 -11.67 2.23 -14.60
C MET A 120 -12.08 0.76 -14.71
N ASP A 121 -13.18 0.40 -14.04
CA ASP A 121 -13.82 -0.90 -14.18
C ASP A 121 -14.70 -0.97 -15.44
N GLU A 122 -15.34 -2.13 -15.66
CA GLU A 122 -16.25 -2.37 -16.78
C GLU A 122 -17.55 -1.55 -16.71
N TYR A 123 -17.89 -0.99 -15.55
CA TYR A 123 -19.07 -0.14 -15.34
C TYR A 123 -18.78 1.35 -15.51
N GLY A 124 -17.53 1.72 -15.79
CA GLY A 124 -17.10 3.10 -15.91
C GLY A 124 -16.87 3.80 -14.57
N GLN A 125 -16.67 3.04 -13.49
CA GLN A 125 -16.33 3.58 -12.18
C GLN A 125 -14.82 3.56 -11.98
N THR A 126 -14.30 4.49 -11.18
CA THR A 126 -12.88 4.51 -10.81
C THR A 126 -12.56 3.36 -9.84
N SER A 127 -11.75 2.40 -10.28
CA SER A 127 -11.23 1.30 -9.47
C SER A 127 -9.98 1.71 -8.68
N GLY A 128 -9.16 2.58 -9.28
CA GLY A 128 -7.89 2.97 -8.69
C GLY A 128 -7.13 3.99 -9.54
N LEU A 129 -5.86 4.13 -9.26
CA LEU A 129 -4.90 4.85 -10.10
C LEU A 129 -3.57 4.09 -10.17
N VAL A 130 -2.81 4.32 -11.24
CA VAL A 130 -1.44 3.80 -11.42
C VAL A 130 -0.52 4.96 -11.74
N THR A 131 0.62 5.00 -11.09
CA THR A 131 1.71 5.94 -11.39
C THR A 131 2.84 5.25 -12.16
N MET A 132 3.73 6.04 -12.74
CA MET A 132 4.94 5.51 -13.38
C MET A 132 5.85 4.85 -12.35
N GLU A 133 5.85 5.38 -11.16
CA GLU A 133 6.60 4.87 -10.00
C GLU A 133 6.13 3.45 -9.65
N ASP A 134 4.81 3.19 -9.57
CA ASP A 134 4.25 1.85 -9.27
C ASP A 134 4.69 0.81 -10.32
N ILE A 135 4.68 1.20 -11.60
CA ILE A 135 5.12 0.31 -12.69
C ILE A 135 6.62 -0.01 -12.60
N LEU A 136 7.45 0.98 -12.24
CA LEU A 136 8.89 0.78 -12.10
C LEU A 136 9.23 -0.08 -10.89
N GLU A 137 8.47 0.04 -9.81
CA GLU A 137 8.61 -0.77 -8.61
C GLU A 137 8.44 -2.26 -8.91
N GLU A 138 7.51 -2.61 -9.80
CA GLU A 138 7.31 -4.00 -10.25
C GLU A 138 8.52 -4.62 -10.96
N ILE A 139 9.39 -3.80 -11.54
CA ILE A 139 10.62 -4.28 -12.22
C ILE A 139 11.81 -4.29 -11.26
N VAL A 140 11.98 -3.19 -10.53
CA VAL A 140 13.20 -2.93 -9.73
C VAL A 140 13.07 -3.50 -8.32
N GLY A 141 11.84 -3.71 -7.84
CA GLY A 141 11.54 -3.94 -6.43
C GLY A 141 11.56 -2.62 -5.66
N ASN A 142 11.30 -2.66 -4.37
CA ASN A 142 11.34 -1.46 -3.52
C ASN A 142 12.70 -0.79 -3.62
N ILE A 143 12.74 0.36 -4.29
CA ILE A 143 13.90 1.27 -4.24
C ILE A 143 13.78 1.99 -2.91
N MET A 144 14.60 1.59 -1.93
CA MET A 144 14.71 2.35 -0.69
C MET A 144 15.23 3.74 -1.04
N ASP A 145 14.41 4.77 -0.88
CA ASP A 145 14.81 6.15 -1.03
C ASP A 145 15.72 6.53 0.15
N GLU A 146 16.79 7.29 -0.07
CA GLU A 146 17.71 7.76 0.99
C GLU A 146 17.00 8.64 2.05
N TYR A 147 15.75 9.03 1.77
CA TYR A 147 14.87 9.85 2.62
C TYR A 147 13.62 9.11 3.12
N ASP A 148 13.41 7.85 2.72
CA ASP A 148 12.45 7.05 3.44
C ASP A 148 13.01 6.90 4.86
N PRO A 149 12.39 7.52 5.89
CA PRO A 149 12.60 7.01 7.22
C PRO A 149 12.27 5.54 7.04
N GLU A 150 13.18 4.64 7.44
CA GLU A 150 12.83 3.23 7.60
C GLU A 150 11.43 3.27 8.20
N GLU A 151 10.40 3.12 7.37
CA GLU A 151 9.08 2.85 7.87
C GLU A 151 9.29 1.55 8.59
N ASN A 152 9.54 1.68 9.88
CA ASN A 152 9.79 0.58 10.77
C ASN A 152 8.46 -0.14 10.94
N HIS A 153 7.99 -0.80 9.85
CA HIS A 153 6.87 -1.74 9.89
C HIS A 153 7.09 -2.79 10.98
N ILE A 154 8.38 -2.90 11.43
CA ILE A 154 8.81 -3.71 12.57
C ILE A 154 9.55 -2.83 13.58
N GLN A 155 8.86 -2.38 14.61
CA GLN A 155 9.47 -1.66 15.72
C GLN A 155 9.93 -2.66 16.79
N LYS A 156 11.23 -2.78 17.00
CA LYS A 156 11.79 -3.58 18.10
C LYS A 156 11.50 -2.88 19.43
N LYS A 157 10.69 -3.51 20.30
CA LYS A 157 10.36 -3.01 21.65
C LYS A 157 11.35 -3.53 22.71
N SER A 158 11.74 -4.80 22.59
CA SER A 158 12.71 -5.45 23.46
C SER A 158 13.49 -6.52 22.69
N GLU A 159 14.30 -7.31 23.36
CA GLU A 159 15.08 -8.38 22.72
C GLU A 159 14.20 -9.45 22.06
N ASN A 160 12.99 -9.67 22.60
CA ASN A 160 12.05 -10.70 22.14
C ASN A 160 10.70 -10.15 21.71
N GLU A 161 10.51 -8.83 21.65
CA GLU A 161 9.23 -8.19 21.33
C GLU A 161 9.37 -7.20 20.18
N TYR A 162 8.46 -7.33 19.24
CA TYR A 162 8.37 -6.49 18.04
C TYR A 162 6.94 -6.01 17.87
N VAL A 163 6.73 -4.75 17.50
CA VAL A 163 5.44 -4.27 17.01
C VAL A 163 5.53 -4.19 15.51
N ILE A 164 4.56 -4.82 14.84
CA ILE A 164 4.46 -4.86 13.37
C ILE A 164 3.14 -4.26 12.93
N GLU A 165 3.08 -3.78 11.69
CA GLU A 165 1.85 -3.32 11.08
C GLU A 165 1.01 -4.48 10.56
N GLY A 166 -0.32 -4.37 10.68
CA GLY A 166 -1.25 -5.42 10.27
C GLY A 166 -1.26 -5.70 8.76
N MET A 167 -0.88 -4.73 7.95
CA MET A 167 -0.81 -4.88 6.48
C MET A 167 0.53 -5.43 5.99
N MET A 168 1.45 -5.77 6.90
CA MET A 168 2.73 -6.35 6.55
C MET A 168 2.55 -7.70 5.85
N ARG A 169 3.32 -7.95 4.78
CA ARG A 169 3.27 -9.18 4.00
C ARG A 169 3.79 -10.37 4.81
N LEU A 170 3.13 -11.52 4.63
CA LEU A 170 3.55 -12.76 5.31
C LEU A 170 4.95 -13.17 4.91
N GLU A 171 5.33 -13.04 3.64
CA GLU A 171 6.67 -13.36 3.13
C GLU A 171 7.79 -12.57 3.84
N ASP A 172 7.54 -11.31 4.18
CA ASP A 172 8.52 -10.48 4.88
C ASP A 172 8.66 -10.90 6.34
N LEU A 173 7.54 -11.32 6.96
CA LEU A 173 7.54 -11.87 8.31
C LEU A 173 8.22 -13.24 8.36
N GLU A 174 8.00 -14.11 7.37
CA GLU A 174 8.66 -15.41 7.25
C GLU A 174 10.18 -15.24 7.18
N LYS A 175 10.66 -14.36 6.31
CA LYS A 175 12.09 -14.02 6.19
C LYS A 175 12.66 -13.42 7.47
N ARG A 176 11.90 -12.54 8.13
CA ARG A 176 12.37 -11.78 9.30
C ARG A 176 12.45 -12.61 10.58
N PHE A 177 11.47 -13.50 10.79
CA PHE A 177 11.35 -14.29 12.02
C PHE A 177 11.77 -15.75 11.84
N ASP A 178 12.12 -16.17 10.61
CA ASP A 178 12.46 -17.56 10.26
C ASP A 178 11.33 -18.52 10.67
N ILE A 179 10.11 -18.20 10.23
CA ILE A 179 8.87 -18.95 10.46
C ILE A 179 8.16 -19.21 9.14
N SER A 180 7.16 -20.10 9.14
CA SER A 180 6.28 -20.33 8.00
C SER A 180 4.82 -20.21 8.41
N PHE A 181 4.03 -19.49 7.61
CA PHE A 181 2.58 -19.42 7.75
C PHE A 181 1.86 -20.60 7.06
N GLY A 182 2.61 -21.46 6.35
CA GLY A 182 2.07 -22.58 5.59
C GLY A 182 1.37 -22.15 4.30
N GLU A 183 0.68 -23.12 3.65
CA GLU A 183 -0.14 -22.79 2.49
C GLU A 183 -1.35 -21.95 2.92
N THR A 184 -1.45 -20.73 2.40
CA THR A 184 -2.51 -19.78 2.72
C THR A 184 -2.84 -18.91 1.50
N GLU A 185 -4.11 -18.49 1.40
CA GLU A 185 -4.58 -17.57 0.35
C GLU A 185 -4.39 -16.09 0.76
N PHE A 186 -3.90 -15.83 1.98
CA PHE A 186 -3.74 -14.48 2.51
C PHE A 186 -2.32 -13.97 2.27
N GLU A 187 -2.20 -12.74 1.85
CA GLU A 187 -0.92 -12.09 1.59
C GLU A 187 -0.38 -11.30 2.79
N THR A 188 -1.27 -10.86 3.70
CA THR A 188 -0.93 -10.00 4.84
C THR A 188 -1.23 -10.65 6.18
N ILE A 189 -0.53 -10.20 7.23
CA ILE A 189 -0.77 -10.69 8.60
C ILE A 189 -2.18 -10.33 9.10
N ASN A 190 -2.76 -9.21 8.67
CA ASN A 190 -4.17 -8.87 8.94
C ASN A 190 -5.11 -9.95 8.44
N GLY A 191 -5.02 -10.31 7.15
CA GLY A 191 -5.88 -11.34 6.56
C GLY A 191 -5.69 -12.71 7.23
N TYR A 192 -4.45 -13.08 7.49
CA TYR A 192 -4.11 -14.34 8.14
C TYR A 192 -4.66 -14.44 9.56
N LEU A 193 -4.48 -13.40 10.40
CA LEU A 193 -4.97 -13.40 11.77
C LEU A 193 -6.50 -13.41 11.83
N ILE A 194 -7.19 -12.65 10.98
CA ILE A 194 -8.66 -12.67 10.87
C ILE A 194 -9.14 -14.09 10.50
N SER A 195 -8.48 -14.75 9.56
CA SER A 195 -8.79 -16.13 9.17
C SER A 195 -8.59 -17.13 10.33
N LYS A 196 -7.52 -16.98 11.10
CA LYS A 196 -7.26 -17.85 12.27
C LYS A 196 -8.25 -17.64 13.42
N LEU A 197 -8.74 -16.43 13.58
CA LEU A 197 -9.75 -16.08 14.58
C LEU A 197 -11.18 -16.40 14.14
N ASP A 198 -11.38 -16.65 12.84
CA ASP A 198 -12.69 -16.86 12.19
C ASP A 198 -13.68 -15.70 12.43
N ARG A 199 -13.14 -14.51 12.67
CA ARG A 199 -13.88 -13.26 12.88
C ARG A 199 -12.95 -12.05 12.85
N ILE A 200 -13.53 -10.88 12.62
CA ILE A 200 -12.83 -9.60 12.81
C ILE A 200 -12.84 -9.27 14.32
N PRO A 201 -11.68 -9.04 14.95
CA PRO A 201 -11.63 -8.66 16.36
C PRO A 201 -12.16 -7.24 16.58
N ASP A 202 -12.76 -7.00 17.75
CA ASP A 202 -13.23 -5.68 18.17
C ASP A 202 -12.04 -4.74 18.49
N GLU A 203 -12.27 -3.41 18.44
CA GLU A 203 -11.24 -2.38 18.62
C GLU A 203 -10.49 -2.48 19.96
N ASP A 204 -11.16 -2.95 21.01
CA ASP A 204 -10.60 -3.09 22.37
C ASP A 204 -10.17 -4.54 22.71
N GLU A 205 -10.20 -5.45 21.73
CA GLU A 205 -9.93 -6.86 21.96
C GLU A 205 -8.46 -7.20 21.78
N ASN A 206 -7.88 -7.89 22.77
CA ASN A 206 -6.52 -8.40 22.76
C ASN A 206 -6.49 -9.88 22.37
N SER A 207 -6.87 -10.21 21.13
CA SER A 207 -6.76 -11.58 20.61
C SER A 207 -5.31 -11.95 20.32
N GLU A 208 -4.96 -13.22 20.61
CA GLU A 208 -3.62 -13.75 20.45
C GLU A 208 -3.63 -15.02 19.59
N VAL A 209 -2.63 -15.17 18.71
CA VAL A 209 -2.42 -16.35 17.86
C VAL A 209 -0.96 -16.78 17.98
N GLU A 210 -0.70 -18.05 18.31
CA GLU A 210 0.65 -18.59 18.36
C GLU A 210 1.03 -19.25 17.03
N ILE A 211 2.18 -18.86 16.46
CA ILE A 211 2.69 -19.35 15.19
C ILE A 211 4.18 -19.63 15.36
N GLU A 212 4.57 -20.89 15.23
CA GLU A 212 5.97 -21.37 15.23
C GLU A 212 6.88 -20.80 16.34
N GLY A 213 6.33 -20.63 17.55
CA GLY A 213 7.09 -20.14 18.70
C GLY A 213 7.14 -18.61 18.80
N TYR A 214 6.25 -17.94 18.10
CA TYR A 214 5.96 -16.53 18.27
C TYR A 214 4.49 -16.35 18.61
N LEU A 215 4.20 -15.46 19.55
CA LEU A 215 2.85 -15.05 19.93
C LEU A 215 2.54 -13.73 19.24
N PHE A 216 1.52 -13.73 18.37
CA PHE A 216 1.01 -12.56 17.66
C PHE A 216 -0.21 -12.04 18.42
N LYS A 217 -0.05 -10.93 19.12
CA LYS A 217 -1.11 -10.28 19.90
C LYS A 217 -1.59 -9.03 19.17
N ILE A 218 -2.88 -8.96 18.86
CA ILE A 218 -3.49 -7.79 18.25
C ILE A 218 -3.57 -6.68 19.30
N ILE A 219 -3.02 -5.50 19.00
CA ILE A 219 -2.97 -4.35 19.91
C ILE A 219 -3.78 -3.16 19.42
N LYS A 220 -4.14 -3.12 18.14
CA LYS A 220 -4.95 -2.04 17.58
C LYS A 220 -5.74 -2.51 16.37
N VAL A 221 -7.05 -2.25 16.37
CA VAL A 221 -7.96 -2.45 15.24
C VAL A 221 -8.66 -1.13 14.95
N GLU A 222 -8.74 -0.73 13.69
CA GLU A 222 -9.51 0.43 13.23
C GLU A 222 -10.25 0.09 11.94
N LYS A 223 -11.51 0.46 11.86
CA LYS A 223 -12.35 0.24 10.65
C LYS A 223 -12.32 -1.20 10.14
N ASN A 224 -12.38 -2.17 11.04
CA ASN A 224 -12.33 -3.61 10.74
C ASN A 224 -10.98 -4.11 10.20
N VAL A 225 -9.91 -3.34 10.33
CA VAL A 225 -8.55 -3.70 9.90
C VAL A 225 -7.63 -3.70 11.12
N ILE A 226 -6.87 -4.77 11.30
CA ILE A 226 -5.81 -4.84 12.31
C ILE A 226 -4.70 -3.88 11.88
N GLN A 227 -4.46 -2.85 12.68
CA GLN A 227 -3.44 -1.83 12.42
C GLN A 227 -2.09 -2.24 12.97
N SER A 228 -2.06 -2.83 14.17
CA SER A 228 -0.82 -3.14 14.85
C SER A 228 -0.89 -4.46 15.61
N VAL A 229 0.19 -5.23 15.56
CA VAL A 229 0.34 -6.54 16.20
C VAL A 229 1.63 -6.55 16.99
N LEU A 230 1.59 -6.97 18.26
CA LEU A 230 2.75 -7.27 19.07
C LEU A 230 3.17 -8.71 18.84
N VAL A 231 4.38 -8.92 18.38
CA VAL A 231 4.99 -10.22 18.16
C VAL A 231 5.99 -10.49 19.28
N THR A 232 5.74 -11.52 20.07
CA THR A 232 6.60 -11.92 21.18
C THR A 232 7.16 -13.30 20.91
N LYS A 233 8.49 -13.45 20.97
CA LYS A 233 9.14 -14.75 20.84
C LYS A 233 8.87 -15.58 22.10
N THR A 234 8.12 -16.69 21.96
CA THR A 234 7.89 -17.62 23.06
C THR A 234 9.12 -18.54 23.20
N GLN A 235 9.57 -18.77 24.43
CA GLN A 235 10.66 -19.73 24.65
C GLN A 235 10.20 -21.11 24.20
N LYS A 236 10.89 -21.72 23.23
CA LYS A 236 10.67 -23.13 22.90
C LYS A 236 10.89 -23.95 24.16
N VAL A 237 9.83 -24.50 24.73
CA VAL A 237 9.95 -25.60 25.69
C VAL A 237 10.56 -26.74 24.90
N LYS A 238 11.84 -27.07 25.19
CA LYS A 238 12.47 -28.27 24.68
C LYS A 238 11.64 -29.45 25.21
N LYS A 239 10.81 -30.05 24.34
CA LYS A 239 10.27 -31.37 24.62
C LYS A 239 11.45 -32.32 24.67
N TYR A 240 11.91 -32.66 25.85
CA TYR A 240 12.75 -33.82 26.08
C TYR A 240 11.94 -35.06 25.70
N ASN A 241 12.26 -35.68 24.58
CA ASN A 241 11.85 -37.03 24.28
C ASN A 241 12.56 -37.96 25.27
N ILE A 242 11.85 -38.34 26.30
CA ILE A 242 12.19 -39.54 27.09
C ILE A 242 11.65 -40.71 26.24
N ALA A 243 12.45 -41.16 25.28
CA ALA A 243 12.21 -42.42 24.60
C ALA A 243 13.28 -43.41 25.04
N ALA A 244 12.81 -44.39 25.83
CA ALA A 244 13.24 -45.75 25.88
C ALA A 244 14.74 -46.04 26.12
N GLU A 245 15.12 -46.19 27.38
CA GLU A 245 16.04 -47.23 27.78
C GLU A 245 15.28 -48.16 28.73
N ASN A 246 14.76 -49.22 28.19
CA ASN A 246 14.43 -50.46 28.92
C ASN A 246 14.30 -51.57 27.87
N THR A 247 15.42 -52.20 27.58
CA THR A 247 15.43 -53.64 27.23
C THR A 247 16.84 -54.19 27.53
N GLU A 248 16.83 -55.19 28.30
CA GLU A 248 17.82 -56.22 28.61
C GLU A 248 18.33 -56.24 30.04
N GLN A 249 17.63 -56.98 30.88
CA GLN A 249 18.13 -58.23 31.51
C GLN A 249 16.95 -59.09 31.96
#